data_384fb96dec6d6fab8e10c3a5b1fb0325
#
_entry.id   384fb96dec6d6fab8e10c3a5b1fb0325
#
_cell.length_a   1.000
_cell.length_b   1.000
_cell.length_c   1.000
_cell.angle_alpha   90.00
_cell.angle_beta   90.00
_cell.angle_gamma   90.00
#
_symmetry.space_group_name_H-M   'P 1'
#
loop_
_entity.id
_entity.type
_entity.pdbx_description
1 polymer ?
#
loop_
_entity_poly.entity_id
_entity_poly.type
_entity_poly.pdbx_seq_one_letter_code
_entity_poly.pdbx_strand_id
1 'polypeptide(L)'
;MGGLHGGWYGAVLDSCMACAVMTKVPQGCIYTTLEYKVNITRSIPIGQPVVAHGWVQHAGRSTGVAAGEIRGAEDGKLYATGSTTCIIMQIDAAPRPPIRDAGMKRL
;
A
#
# COMPACT_ATOMS: atom_id res chain seq x y z
N MET A 1 -6.12 21.11 18.59
CA MET A 1 -6.64 20.84 17.25
C MET A 1 -7.50 19.61 17.27
N GLY A 2 -8.63 19.68 16.68
CA GLY A 2 -9.56 18.58 16.70
C GLY A 2 -9.41 17.59 15.56
N GLY A 3 -8.37 17.68 14.77
CA GLY A 3 -8.19 16.83 13.61
C GLY A 3 -7.09 15.80 13.79
N LEU A 4 -7.05 14.85 12.89
CA LEU A 4 -6.03 13.80 12.90
C LEU A 4 -4.75 14.32 12.23
N HIS A 5 -3.63 13.76 12.70
CA HIS A 5 -2.33 14.06 12.10
C HIS A 5 -2.27 13.58 10.65
N GLY A 6 -1.61 14.37 9.79
CA GLY A 6 -1.51 14.02 8.38
C GLY A 6 -0.86 12.67 8.13
N GLY A 7 0.07 12.25 8.98
CA GLY A 7 0.68 10.93 8.86
C GLY A 7 -0.29 9.78 9.01
N TRP A 8 -1.37 9.97 9.77
CA TRP A 8 -2.40 8.96 9.90
C TRP A 8 -3.08 8.67 8.55
N TYR A 9 -3.38 9.74 7.79
CA TYR A 9 -3.97 9.57 6.45
C TYR A 9 -3.05 8.77 5.56
N GLY A 10 -1.76 9.08 5.60
CA GLY A 10 -0.77 8.37 4.80
C GLY A 10 -0.68 6.90 5.17
N ALA A 11 -0.63 6.59 6.46
CA ALA A 11 -0.52 5.22 6.93
C ALA A 11 -1.74 4.39 6.52
N VAL A 12 -2.93 4.95 6.68
CA VAL A 12 -4.16 4.24 6.35
C VAL A 12 -4.26 4.00 4.85
N LEU A 13 -4.00 5.04 4.05
CA LEU A 13 -4.07 4.91 2.59
C LEU A 13 -2.99 3.98 2.05
N ASP A 14 -1.76 4.07 2.58
CA ASP A 14 -0.71 3.17 2.15
C ASP A 14 -1.10 1.72 2.40
N SER A 15 -1.59 1.42 3.58
CA SER A 15 -2.03 0.08 3.93
C SER A 15 -3.16 -0.41 3.01
N CYS A 16 -4.15 0.44 2.78
CA CYS A 16 -5.31 0.11 1.97
C CYS A 16 -4.93 -0.14 0.51
N MET A 17 -4.09 0.74 -0.06
CA MET A 17 -3.67 0.62 -1.44
C MET A 17 -2.71 -0.57 -1.62
N ALA A 18 -1.84 -0.81 -0.65
CA ALA A 18 -0.93 -1.95 -0.71
C ALA A 18 -1.70 -3.26 -0.67
N CYS A 19 -2.73 -3.35 0.15
CA CYS A 19 -3.59 -4.52 0.17
C CYS A 19 -4.29 -4.74 -1.17
N ALA A 20 -4.70 -3.67 -1.83
CA ALA A 20 -5.31 -3.77 -3.15
C ALA A 20 -4.31 -4.36 -4.16
N VAL A 21 -3.06 -3.87 -4.15
CA VAL A 21 -2.02 -4.42 -5.01
C VAL A 21 -1.79 -5.90 -4.70
N MET A 22 -1.77 -6.24 -3.40
CA MET A 22 -1.52 -7.61 -2.99
C MET A 22 -2.51 -8.58 -3.58
N THR A 23 -3.76 -8.17 -3.80
CA THR A 23 -4.77 -9.06 -4.39
C THR A 23 -4.43 -9.47 -5.82
N LYS A 24 -3.53 -8.73 -6.48
CA LYS A 24 -3.12 -8.99 -7.85
C LYS A 24 -1.71 -9.54 -7.96
N VAL A 25 -1.00 -9.69 -6.85
CA VAL A 25 0.36 -10.20 -6.87
C VAL A 25 0.31 -11.72 -6.97
N PRO A 26 0.97 -12.32 -7.98
CA PRO A 26 0.96 -13.77 -8.11
C PRO A 26 1.65 -14.45 -6.93
N GLN A 27 1.25 -15.68 -6.69
CA GLN A 27 1.92 -16.50 -5.70
C GLN A 27 3.41 -16.61 -6.07
N GLY A 28 4.26 -16.52 -5.08
CA GLY A 28 5.70 -16.55 -5.29
C GLY A 28 6.30 -15.19 -5.57
N CYS A 29 5.51 -14.13 -5.51
CA CYS A 29 5.99 -12.77 -5.68
C CYS A 29 5.78 -12.00 -4.40
N ILE A 30 6.62 -10.98 -4.22
CA ILE A 30 6.46 -10.00 -3.16
C ILE A 30 6.38 -8.61 -3.80
N TYR A 31 5.93 -7.66 -3.04
CA TYR A 31 5.90 -6.29 -3.51
C TYR A 31 6.44 -5.36 -2.44
N THR A 32 6.93 -4.21 -2.86
CA THR A 32 7.30 -3.15 -1.95
C THR A 32 6.88 -1.82 -2.56
N THR A 33 6.50 -0.89 -1.71
CA THR A 33 6.09 0.43 -2.14
C THR A 33 7.30 1.24 -2.56
N LEU A 34 7.28 1.76 -3.78
CA LEU A 34 8.30 2.69 -4.25
C LEU A 34 7.97 4.11 -3.83
N GLU A 35 6.70 4.48 -3.93
CA GLU A 35 6.25 5.80 -3.51
C GLU A 35 4.76 5.75 -3.25
N TYR A 36 4.29 6.71 -2.47
CA TYR A 36 2.86 6.96 -2.41
C TYR A 36 2.64 8.46 -2.24
N LYS A 37 1.47 8.88 -2.68
CA LYS A 37 1.05 10.27 -2.62
C LYS A 37 -0.29 10.35 -1.93
N VAL A 38 -0.45 11.34 -1.06
CA VAL A 38 -1.69 11.54 -0.32
C VAL A 38 -2.12 12.99 -0.49
N ASN A 39 -3.39 13.17 -0.83
CA ASN A 39 -4.01 14.49 -0.87
C ASN A 39 -5.08 14.51 0.21
N ILE A 40 -4.89 15.37 1.20
CA ILE A 40 -5.87 15.53 2.27
C ILE A 40 -6.83 16.62 1.85
N THR A 41 -8.07 16.23 1.61
CA THR A 41 -9.07 17.17 1.11
C THR A 41 -9.89 17.79 2.24
N ARG A 42 -9.94 17.13 3.39
CA ARG A 42 -10.76 17.58 4.50
C ARG A 42 -10.24 16.95 5.78
N SER A 43 -10.25 17.72 6.86
CA SER A 43 -9.85 17.20 8.16
C SER A 43 -10.93 16.29 8.72
N ILE A 44 -10.52 15.14 9.25
CA ILE A 44 -11.44 14.19 9.87
C ILE A 44 -11.64 14.59 11.33
N PRO A 45 -12.86 14.89 11.77
CA PRO A 45 -13.11 15.17 13.17
C PRO A 45 -12.85 13.93 14.03
N ILE A 46 -12.44 14.15 15.26
CA ILE A 46 -12.29 13.07 16.22
C ILE A 46 -13.62 12.36 16.42
N GLY A 47 -13.60 11.04 16.39
CA GLY A 47 -14.83 10.25 16.56
C GLY A 47 -15.64 10.03 15.31
N GLN A 48 -15.20 10.61 14.18
CA GLN A 48 -15.89 10.41 12.90
C GLN A 48 -15.50 9.05 12.31
N PRO A 49 -16.47 8.14 12.12
CA PRO A 49 -16.14 6.87 11.47
C PRO A 49 -15.86 7.08 9.99
N VAL A 50 -14.83 6.43 9.49
CA VAL A 50 -14.42 6.54 8.09
C VAL A 50 -14.19 5.17 7.50
N VAL A 51 -14.23 5.11 6.17
CA VAL A 51 -13.91 3.89 5.42
C VAL A 51 -12.80 4.23 4.44
N ALA A 52 -11.77 3.41 4.43
CA ALA A 52 -10.70 3.50 3.45
C ALA A 52 -10.91 2.44 2.40
N HIS A 53 -10.80 2.83 1.14
CA HIS A 53 -11.02 1.94 0.02
C HIS A 53 -9.89 2.10 -0.98
N GLY A 54 -9.28 0.98 -1.37
CA GLY A 54 -8.23 0.97 -2.37
C GLY A 54 -8.61 0.09 -3.54
N TRP A 55 -8.11 0.47 -4.72
CA TRP A 55 -8.34 -0.33 -5.93
C TRP A 55 -7.11 -0.29 -6.80
N VAL A 56 -6.92 -1.36 -7.57
CA VAL A 56 -5.77 -1.48 -8.47
C VAL A 56 -6.08 -0.74 -9.77
N GLN A 57 -5.17 0.11 -10.20
CA GLN A 57 -5.24 0.76 -11.49
C GLN A 57 -4.44 0.02 -12.55
N HIS A 58 -3.36 -0.63 -12.14
CA HIS A 58 -2.48 -1.37 -13.03
C HIS A 58 -1.76 -2.44 -12.24
N ALA A 59 -1.68 -3.63 -12.79
CA ALA A 59 -0.88 -4.70 -12.22
C ALA A 59 -0.16 -5.39 -13.37
N GLY A 60 1.13 -5.12 -13.47
CA GLY A 60 1.98 -5.70 -14.47
C GLY A 60 2.92 -6.73 -13.87
N ARG A 61 3.92 -7.09 -14.65
CA ARG A 61 4.89 -8.09 -14.22
C ARG A 61 5.76 -7.58 -13.07
N SER A 62 6.15 -6.31 -13.13
CA SER A 62 7.09 -5.76 -12.18
C SER A 62 6.57 -4.53 -11.46
N THR A 63 5.39 -4.04 -11.81
CA THR A 63 4.86 -2.81 -11.23
C THR A 63 3.38 -2.96 -10.95
N GLY A 64 2.99 -2.49 -9.78
CA GLY A 64 1.58 -2.37 -9.42
C GLY A 64 1.26 -0.94 -9.05
N VAL A 65 0.15 -0.44 -9.54
CA VAL A 65 -0.31 0.92 -9.23
C VAL A 65 -1.73 0.82 -8.68
N ALA A 66 -1.95 1.48 -7.57
CA ALA A 66 -3.26 1.50 -6.94
C ALA A 66 -3.62 2.92 -6.54
N ALA A 67 -4.90 3.15 -6.40
CA ALA A 67 -5.43 4.39 -5.87
C ALA A 67 -6.28 4.07 -4.67
N GLY A 68 -6.56 5.07 -3.87
CA GLY A 68 -7.38 4.89 -2.69
C GLY A 68 -8.04 6.18 -2.26
N GLU A 69 -8.98 6.03 -1.36
CA GLU A 69 -9.67 7.17 -0.80
C GLU A 69 -10.12 6.85 0.61
N ILE A 70 -10.32 7.91 1.39
CA ILE A 70 -10.92 7.82 2.71
C ILE A 70 -12.19 8.65 2.67
N ARG A 71 -13.31 8.03 2.98
CA ARG A 71 -14.61 8.70 3.04
C ARG A 71 -15.25 8.49 4.38
N GLY A 72 -16.12 9.42 4.76
CA GLY A 72 -16.93 9.23 5.94
C GLY A 72 -17.85 8.04 5.76
N ALA A 73 -17.94 7.20 6.79
CA ALA A 73 -18.76 6.00 6.73
C ALA A 73 -20.25 6.34 6.68
N GLU A 74 -20.64 7.47 7.26
CA GLU A 74 -22.03 7.86 7.37
C GLU A 74 -22.41 8.96 6.39
N ASP A 75 -21.52 9.94 6.18
CA ASP A 75 -21.84 11.10 5.36
C ASP A 75 -21.29 10.99 3.94
N GLY A 76 -20.42 10.04 3.66
CA GLY A 76 -19.86 9.84 2.33
C GLY A 76 -18.89 10.92 1.87
N LYS A 77 -18.55 11.86 2.75
CA LYS A 77 -17.65 12.95 2.37
C LYS A 77 -16.25 12.44 2.12
N LEU A 78 -15.58 13.04 1.14
CA LEU A 78 -14.21 12.68 0.80
C LEU A 78 -13.25 13.41 1.73
N TYR A 79 -12.42 12.67 2.45
CA TYR A 79 -11.44 13.23 3.36
C TYR A 79 -10.04 13.16 2.82
N ALA A 80 -9.73 12.16 2.01
CA ALA A 80 -8.40 12.05 1.41
C ALA A 80 -8.45 11.15 0.19
N THR A 81 -7.50 11.38 -0.72
CA THR A 81 -7.26 10.50 -1.85
C THR A 81 -5.78 10.16 -1.88
N GLY A 82 -5.44 9.09 -2.55
CA GLY A 82 -4.05 8.71 -2.67
C GLY A 82 -3.79 7.83 -3.86
N SER A 83 -2.52 7.68 -4.16
CA SER A 83 -2.04 6.73 -5.15
C SER A 83 -0.72 6.16 -4.68
N THR A 84 -0.41 4.97 -5.13
CA THR A 84 0.84 4.31 -4.80
C THR A 84 1.36 3.55 -5.99
N THR A 85 2.68 3.47 -6.09
CA THR A 85 3.36 2.64 -7.07
C THR A 85 4.20 1.65 -6.28
N CYS A 86 4.02 0.37 -6.59
CA CYS A 86 4.76 -0.71 -5.97
C CYS A 86 5.59 -1.43 -7.01
N ILE A 87 6.74 -1.91 -6.60
CA ILE A 87 7.51 -2.84 -7.41
C ILE A 87 7.16 -4.25 -6.98
N ILE A 88 6.94 -5.11 -7.96
CA ILE A 88 6.63 -6.51 -7.74
C ILE A 88 7.86 -7.31 -8.10
N MET A 89 8.32 -8.13 -7.17
CA MET A 89 9.52 -8.92 -7.36
C MET A 89 9.17 -10.37 -7.22
N GLN A 90 9.69 -11.18 -8.15
CA GLN A 90 9.52 -12.61 -8.06
C GLN A 90 10.46 -13.16 -7.01
N ILE A 91 9.91 -13.91 -6.07
CA ILE A 91 10.73 -14.71 -5.19
C ILE A 91 11.14 -15.90 -6.01
N ASP A 92 12.45 -16.14 -6.08
CA ASP A 92 12.97 -17.24 -6.84
C ASP A 92 12.36 -18.55 -6.29
N ALA A 93 11.53 -19.18 -7.10
CA ALA A 93 10.86 -20.40 -6.70
C ALA A 93 11.80 -21.59 -6.70
N ALA A 94 12.87 -21.53 -7.49
CA ALA A 94 13.86 -22.59 -7.48
C ALA A 94 14.70 -22.48 -6.22
N PRO A 95 15.10 -23.61 -5.64
CA PRO A 95 16.00 -23.54 -4.50
C PRO A 95 17.26 -22.80 -4.89
N ARG A 96 17.60 -21.83 -4.08
CA ARG A 96 18.86 -21.15 -4.29
C ARG A 96 19.98 -22.06 -3.86
N PRO A 97 21.14 -21.96 -4.51
CA PRO A 97 22.32 -22.59 -3.96
C PRO A 97 22.52 -22.09 -2.54
N PRO A 98 22.88 -22.97 -1.62
CA PRO A 98 23.14 -22.52 -0.26
C PRO A 98 24.21 -21.45 -0.26
N ILE A 99 24.05 -20.49 0.58
CA ILE A 99 25.12 -19.54 0.79
C ILE A 99 26.16 -20.25 1.62
N ARG A 100 27.25 -20.48 1.06
CA ARG A 100 28.23 -21.20 1.79
C ARG A 100 29.07 -20.31 2.58
N ASP A 101 28.81 -20.81 2.84
CA ASP A 101 29.22 -20.37 3.03
C ASP A 101 30.13 -20.63 3.07
N ALA A 102 30.40 -20.92 3.16
CA ALA A 102 31.10 -21.08 2.71
C ALA A 102 31.50 -20.14 2.69
N GLY A 103 31.72 -20.03 2.81
CA GLY A 103 31.61 -19.14 2.71
C GLY A 103 30.63 -18.44 2.94
N MET A 104 30.48 -18.38 3.08
CA MET A 104 29.57 -17.79 3.08
C MET A 104 28.88 -17.54 3.95
N LYS A 105 28.84 -17.30 4.51
CA LYS A 105 28.08 -17.15 5.04
C LYS A 105 27.40 -16.42 5.27
N ARG A 106 27.11 -16.34 5.48
CA ARG A 106 26.19 -16.00 5.30
C ARG A 106 25.76 -15.21 5.68
N LEU A 107 25.51 -14.69 5.65
CA LEU A 107 24.89 -14.02 5.65
C LEU A 107 24.32 -13.72 5.57
#